data_1a3a30526858029d0b1c7c6cda4eb962
#
_entry.id   1a3a30526858029d0b1c7c6cda4eb962
#
_cell.length_a   1.000
_cell.length_b   1.000
_cell.length_c   1.000
_cell.angle_alpha   90.00
_cell.angle_beta   90.00
_cell.angle_gamma   90.00
#
_symmetry.space_group_name_H-M   'P 1'
#
loop_
_entity.id
_entity.type
_entity.pdbx_description
1 polymer ?
#
loop_
_entity_poly.entity_id
_entity_poly.type
_entity_poly.pdbx_seq_one_letter_code
_entity_poly.pdbx_strand_id
1 'polypeptide(L)'
;MKIFADNMDYISIAEFAGKNGVSERTVRNWCASGKMEGAFLTGKTWNVPEDASLPGRKNAKARKEFPLLSRLREEKSSRLKGGIYHRTQIDLTYNSNHIEGSRLSHEQTRYIYETNTIGISDGAVNVDDIVETVNHFHCIDYIIDHAQ
;
A
#
# COMPACT_ATOMS: atom_id res chain seq x y z
N MET A 1 2.71 29.17 -48.79
CA MET A 1 2.65 28.88 -47.34
C MET A 1 1.23 28.42 -47.05
N LYS A 2 1.00 27.06 -47.03
CA LYS A 2 -0.33 26.48 -46.81
C LYS A 2 -0.52 26.37 -45.28
N ILE A 3 -1.42 27.18 -44.76
CA ILE A 3 -1.89 27.05 -43.37
C ILE A 3 -2.88 25.88 -43.38
N PHE A 4 -2.49 24.71 -42.87
CA PHE A 4 -3.42 23.66 -42.57
C PHE A 4 -4.23 24.10 -41.33
N ALA A 5 -5.48 24.55 -41.59
CA ALA A 5 -6.46 24.66 -40.52
C ALA A 5 -6.80 23.22 -40.09
N ASP A 6 -6.27 22.76 -38.96
CA ASP A 6 -6.77 21.59 -38.27
C ASP A 6 -8.25 21.80 -37.97
N ASN A 7 -9.10 21.07 -38.68
CA ASN A 7 -10.54 21.09 -38.46
C ASN A 7 -10.79 20.26 -37.16
N MET A 8 -10.55 20.89 -36.01
CA MET A 8 -10.89 20.32 -34.74
C MET A 8 -12.41 20.40 -34.56
N ASP A 9 -13.06 19.26 -34.52
CA ASP A 9 -14.47 19.19 -34.18
C ASP A 9 -14.63 19.33 -32.66
N TYR A 10 -15.55 20.23 -32.28
CA TYR A 10 -15.82 20.52 -30.88
C TYR A 10 -17.19 19.97 -30.50
N ILE A 11 -17.25 19.31 -29.37
CA ILE A 11 -18.47 18.74 -28.84
C ILE A 11 -18.85 19.34 -27.47
N SER A 12 -20.09 19.18 -27.07
CA SER A 12 -20.58 19.65 -25.78
C SER A 12 -20.02 18.81 -24.60
N ILE A 13 -20.04 19.40 -23.40
CA ILE A 13 -19.68 18.67 -22.17
C ILE A 13 -20.49 17.39 -22.02
N ALA A 14 -21.80 17.43 -22.35
CA ALA A 14 -22.69 16.28 -22.21
C ALA A 14 -22.28 15.14 -23.15
N GLU A 15 -21.97 15.45 -24.40
CA GLU A 15 -21.52 14.45 -25.39
C GLU A 15 -20.14 13.89 -25.00
N PHE A 16 -19.21 14.74 -24.61
CA PHE A 16 -17.88 14.27 -24.17
C PHE A 16 -17.98 13.38 -22.92
N ALA A 17 -18.82 13.74 -21.96
CA ALA A 17 -19.05 12.96 -20.74
C ALA A 17 -19.65 11.59 -21.06
N GLY A 18 -20.65 11.54 -21.96
CA GLY A 18 -21.28 10.29 -22.41
C GLY A 18 -20.30 9.36 -23.13
N LYS A 19 -19.51 9.89 -24.07
CA LYS A 19 -18.49 9.12 -24.82
C LYS A 19 -17.42 8.50 -23.91
N ASN A 20 -17.04 9.21 -22.86
CA ASN A 20 -15.91 8.83 -21.99
C ASN A 20 -16.35 8.21 -20.64
N GLY A 21 -17.64 8.02 -20.40
CA GLY A 21 -18.13 7.40 -19.16
C GLY A 21 -17.84 8.21 -17.88
N VAL A 22 -17.78 9.54 -18.00
CA VAL A 22 -17.52 10.45 -16.87
C VAL A 22 -18.70 11.40 -16.64
N SER A 23 -18.82 11.99 -15.44
CA SER A 23 -19.89 12.94 -15.19
C SER A 23 -19.63 14.30 -15.86
N GLU A 24 -20.67 14.99 -16.33
CA GLU A 24 -20.55 16.35 -16.86
C GLU A 24 -19.89 17.30 -15.87
N ARG A 25 -20.17 17.15 -14.58
CA ARG A 25 -19.54 17.94 -13.52
C ARG A 25 -18.02 17.77 -13.53
N THR A 26 -17.56 16.55 -13.75
CA THR A 26 -16.12 16.24 -13.83
C THR A 26 -15.49 16.93 -15.03
N VAL A 27 -16.10 16.83 -16.20
CA VAL A 27 -15.61 17.49 -17.42
C VAL A 27 -15.58 19.00 -17.24
N ARG A 28 -16.63 19.59 -16.68
CA ARG A 28 -16.69 21.03 -16.40
C ARG A 28 -15.56 21.50 -15.46
N ASN A 29 -15.26 20.71 -14.43
CA ASN A 29 -14.15 21.00 -13.52
C ASN A 29 -12.79 20.92 -14.22
N TRP A 30 -12.61 19.97 -15.15
CA TRP A 30 -11.39 19.89 -15.94
C TRP A 30 -11.21 21.08 -16.86
N CYS A 31 -12.27 21.50 -17.55
CA CYS A 31 -12.25 22.72 -18.37
C CYS A 31 -11.93 23.96 -17.53
N ALA A 32 -12.63 24.16 -16.41
CA ALA A 32 -12.44 25.31 -15.54
C ALA A 32 -11.05 25.36 -14.89
N SER A 33 -10.42 24.21 -14.66
CA SER A 33 -9.07 24.10 -14.09
C SER A 33 -7.94 24.10 -15.13
N GLY A 34 -8.27 24.27 -16.42
CA GLY A 34 -7.28 24.27 -17.52
C GLY A 34 -6.63 22.89 -17.78
N LYS A 35 -7.23 21.81 -17.26
CA LYS A 35 -6.72 20.44 -17.46
C LYS A 35 -7.15 19.80 -18.78
N MET A 36 -8.08 20.44 -19.49
CA MET A 36 -8.57 20.02 -20.79
C MET A 36 -7.98 20.95 -21.84
N GLU A 37 -6.94 20.51 -22.51
CA GLU A 37 -6.29 21.28 -23.57
C GLU A 37 -7.28 21.54 -24.71
N GLY A 38 -7.27 22.76 -25.24
CA GLY A 38 -8.14 23.17 -26.34
C GLY A 38 -9.59 23.45 -25.97
N ALA A 39 -10.03 23.20 -24.72
CA ALA A 39 -11.38 23.53 -24.30
C ALA A 39 -11.55 25.06 -24.12
N PHE A 40 -12.63 25.61 -24.63
CA PHE A 40 -12.95 27.03 -24.49
C PHE A 40 -14.41 27.29 -24.14
N LEU A 41 -14.70 28.43 -23.56
CA LEU A 41 -16.02 28.85 -23.13
C LEU A 41 -16.68 29.76 -24.17
N THR A 42 -17.86 29.41 -24.66
CA THR A 42 -18.70 30.31 -25.48
C THR A 42 -19.95 30.68 -24.68
N GLY A 43 -20.00 31.91 -24.21
CA GLY A 43 -21.07 32.35 -23.32
C GLY A 43 -21.05 31.58 -21.99
N LYS A 44 -22.00 30.69 -21.79
CA LYS A 44 -22.08 29.82 -20.58
C LYS A 44 -21.77 28.34 -20.87
N THR A 45 -21.40 28.01 -22.11
CA THR A 45 -21.22 26.64 -22.58
C THR A 45 -19.75 26.36 -22.87
N TRP A 46 -19.22 25.27 -22.31
CA TRP A 46 -17.89 24.79 -22.65
C TRP A 46 -17.93 23.94 -23.93
N ASN A 47 -17.01 24.22 -24.83
CA ASN A 47 -16.73 23.40 -26.00
C ASN A 47 -15.43 22.65 -25.77
N VAL A 48 -15.46 21.34 -26.02
CA VAL A 48 -14.33 20.44 -25.78
C VAL A 48 -13.94 19.81 -27.12
N PRO A 49 -12.65 19.76 -27.48
CA PRO A 49 -12.24 19.03 -28.66
C PRO A 49 -12.69 17.56 -28.58
N GLU A 50 -13.23 17.03 -29.67
CA GLU A 50 -13.74 15.66 -29.70
C GLU A 50 -12.65 14.63 -29.39
N ASP A 51 -11.42 14.90 -29.80
CA ASP A 51 -10.23 14.08 -29.62
C ASP A 51 -9.46 14.37 -28.32
N ALA A 52 -9.99 15.24 -27.45
CA ALA A 52 -9.34 15.59 -26.21
C ALA A 52 -9.12 14.33 -25.34
N SER A 53 -7.87 14.15 -24.93
CA SER A 53 -7.54 13.07 -23.99
C SER A 53 -8.08 13.37 -22.61
N LEU A 54 -8.59 12.32 -21.93
CA LEU A 54 -8.97 12.44 -20.52
C LEU A 54 -7.76 12.91 -19.70
N PRO A 55 -7.90 13.98 -18.90
CA PRO A 55 -6.83 14.36 -17.99
C PRO A 55 -6.50 13.16 -17.12
N GLY A 56 -5.29 12.63 -17.29
CA GLY A 56 -4.85 11.48 -16.53
C GLY A 56 -5.15 11.71 -15.05
N ARG A 57 -5.77 10.75 -14.39
CA ARG A 57 -5.76 10.74 -12.93
C ARG A 57 -4.29 10.93 -12.55
N LYS A 58 -3.95 12.09 -11.98
CA LYS A 58 -2.64 12.25 -11.32
C LYS A 58 -2.54 11.05 -10.44
N ASN A 59 -1.60 10.16 -10.78
CA ASN A 59 -1.39 8.85 -10.20
C ASN A 59 -1.86 8.88 -8.76
N ALA A 60 -2.77 7.98 -8.41
CA ALA A 60 -3.16 7.78 -7.02
C ALA A 60 -1.86 7.92 -6.25
N LYS A 61 -1.75 8.93 -5.37
CA LYS A 61 -0.52 9.35 -4.68
C LYS A 61 0.32 8.11 -4.47
N ALA A 62 1.52 8.06 -5.07
CA ALA A 62 2.40 6.92 -4.88
C ALA A 62 2.31 6.57 -3.40
N ARG A 63 1.80 5.38 -3.07
CA ARG A 63 1.48 5.01 -1.69
C ARG A 63 2.72 5.36 -0.90
N LYS A 64 2.56 6.26 0.06
CA LYS A 64 3.68 6.74 0.86
C LYS A 64 4.21 5.53 1.58
N GLU A 65 5.26 4.94 1.04
CA GLU A 65 5.90 3.79 1.65
C GLU A 65 6.33 4.22 3.06
N PHE A 66 5.85 3.51 4.06
CA PHE A 66 6.21 3.83 5.44
C PHE A 66 7.67 3.42 5.63
N PRO A 67 8.58 4.34 6.00
CA PRO A 67 10.01 4.04 6.11
C PRO A 67 10.30 2.85 7.04
N LEU A 68 9.49 2.68 8.09
CA LEU A 68 9.59 1.55 9.01
C LEU A 68 9.27 0.22 8.33
N LEU A 69 8.21 0.17 7.52
CA LEU A 69 7.81 -1.06 6.83
C LEU A 69 8.85 -1.49 5.80
N SER A 70 9.39 -0.55 5.03
CA SER A 70 10.48 -0.81 4.09
C SER A 70 11.70 -1.36 4.81
N ARG A 71 12.03 -0.79 5.97
CA ARG A 71 13.15 -1.24 6.80
C ARG A 71 12.94 -2.66 7.33
N LEU A 72 11.74 -2.97 7.83
CA LEU A 72 11.40 -4.31 8.31
C LEU A 72 11.51 -5.35 7.19
N ARG A 73 11.04 -5.04 5.98
CA ARG A 73 11.16 -5.92 4.81
C ARG A 73 12.60 -6.13 4.37
N GLU A 74 13.40 -5.08 4.38
CA GLU A 74 14.83 -5.16 4.05
C GLU A 74 15.56 -6.06 5.04
N GLU A 75 15.35 -5.87 6.35
CA GLU A 75 15.98 -6.68 7.40
C GLU A 75 15.51 -8.13 7.38
N LYS A 76 14.21 -8.38 7.10
CA LYS A 76 13.67 -9.73 6.90
C LYS A 76 14.37 -10.42 5.72
N SER A 77 14.47 -9.75 4.56
CA SER A 77 15.06 -10.33 3.36
C SER A 77 16.55 -10.61 3.52
N SER A 78 17.28 -9.73 4.21
CA SER A 78 18.71 -9.87 4.48
C SER A 78 19.04 -10.79 5.67
N ARG A 79 18.01 -11.23 6.42
CA ARG A 79 18.14 -12.03 7.66
C ARG A 79 19.07 -11.35 8.68
N LEU A 80 18.96 -10.04 8.82
CA LEU A 80 19.81 -9.27 9.72
C LEU A 80 19.51 -9.61 11.18
N LYS A 81 20.50 -10.17 11.88
CA LYS A 81 20.38 -10.46 13.32
C LYS A 81 20.54 -9.18 14.14
N GLY A 82 19.73 -9.03 15.18
CA GLY A 82 19.79 -7.88 16.10
C GLY A 82 19.19 -6.58 15.56
N GLY A 83 18.64 -6.57 14.34
CA GLY A 83 17.92 -5.45 13.77
C GLY A 83 16.52 -5.27 14.37
N ILE A 84 15.79 -4.25 13.88
CA ILE A 84 14.42 -3.96 14.31
C ILE A 84 13.49 -5.15 14.04
N TYR A 85 13.57 -5.75 12.83
CA TYR A 85 12.76 -6.91 12.48
C TYR A 85 12.99 -8.08 13.43
N HIS A 86 14.26 -8.44 13.67
CA HIS A 86 14.63 -9.54 14.57
C HIS A 86 14.12 -9.31 15.99
N ARG A 87 14.27 -8.08 16.52
CA ARG A 87 13.74 -7.73 17.85
C ARG A 87 12.22 -7.73 17.89
N THR A 88 11.56 -7.22 16.85
CA THR A 88 10.09 -7.21 16.78
C THR A 88 9.55 -8.64 16.83
N GLN A 89 10.17 -9.57 16.11
CA GLN A 89 9.76 -10.97 16.16
C GLN A 89 9.84 -11.55 17.57
N ILE A 90 10.93 -11.32 18.26
CA ILE A 90 11.16 -11.93 19.59
C ILE A 90 10.36 -11.19 20.67
N ASP A 91 10.52 -9.87 20.76
CA ASP A 91 9.97 -9.10 21.87
C ASP A 91 8.44 -9.01 21.81
N LEU A 92 7.87 -8.79 20.61
CA LEU A 92 6.42 -8.71 20.45
C LEU A 92 5.77 -10.07 20.71
N THR A 93 6.35 -11.15 20.17
CA THR A 93 5.84 -12.50 20.41
C THR A 93 5.90 -12.89 21.88
N TYR A 94 7.04 -12.66 22.54
CA TYR A 94 7.17 -12.94 23.96
C TYR A 94 6.14 -12.17 24.79
N ASN A 95 6.04 -10.86 24.59
CA ASN A 95 5.15 -10.02 25.38
C ASN A 95 3.67 -10.39 25.13
N SER A 96 3.25 -10.63 23.90
CA SER A 96 1.87 -11.04 23.59
C SER A 96 1.52 -12.36 24.23
N ASN A 97 2.34 -13.39 24.02
CA ASN A 97 2.08 -14.72 24.58
C ASN A 97 2.14 -14.75 26.11
N HIS A 98 3.04 -13.96 26.71
CA HIS A 98 3.14 -13.85 28.15
C HIS A 98 1.88 -13.23 28.80
N ILE A 99 1.27 -12.23 28.13
CA ILE A 99 -0.02 -11.67 28.56
C ILE A 99 -1.14 -12.71 28.48
N GLU A 100 -1.09 -13.60 27.50
CA GLU A 100 -2.07 -14.69 27.31
C GLU A 100 -1.81 -15.90 28.23
N GLY A 101 -0.72 -15.90 29.00
CA GLY A 101 -0.42 -16.89 30.00
C GLY A 101 0.64 -17.92 29.62
N SER A 102 1.33 -17.75 28.51
CA SER A 102 2.46 -18.59 28.13
C SER A 102 3.57 -18.54 29.18
N ARG A 103 4.16 -19.69 29.44
CA ARG A 103 5.26 -19.86 30.40
C ARG A 103 6.64 -19.87 29.77
N LEU A 104 6.73 -19.71 28.44
CA LEU A 104 8.01 -19.56 27.76
C LEU A 104 8.73 -18.30 28.24
N SER A 105 10.01 -18.43 28.56
CA SER A 105 10.85 -17.29 28.85
C SER A 105 11.22 -16.52 27.57
N HIS A 106 11.67 -15.29 27.71
CA HIS A 106 12.16 -14.49 26.58
C HIS A 106 13.31 -15.20 25.84
N GLU A 107 14.22 -15.83 26.58
CA GLU A 107 15.33 -16.59 25.99
C GLU A 107 14.85 -17.83 25.23
N GLN A 108 13.84 -18.53 25.72
CA GLN A 108 13.24 -19.65 25.00
C GLN A 108 12.53 -19.20 23.73
N THR A 109 11.77 -18.10 23.79
CA THR A 109 11.13 -17.49 22.61
C THR A 109 12.18 -17.09 21.56
N ARG A 110 13.26 -16.47 21.98
CA ARG A 110 14.40 -16.11 21.12
C ARG A 110 15.06 -17.35 20.51
N TYR A 111 15.31 -18.37 21.32
CA TYR A 111 15.93 -19.60 20.86
C TYR A 111 15.09 -20.31 19.79
N ILE A 112 13.77 -20.39 20.01
CA ILE A 112 12.84 -20.95 19.03
C ILE A 112 12.93 -20.18 17.72
N TYR A 113 12.90 -18.83 17.79
CA TYR A 113 12.97 -17.99 16.60
C TYR A 113 14.28 -18.14 15.81
N GLU A 114 15.42 -18.16 16.51
CA GLU A 114 16.73 -18.20 15.87
C GLU A 114 17.12 -19.59 15.33
N THR A 115 16.64 -20.65 15.95
CA THR A 115 17.08 -22.03 15.66
C THR A 115 16.00 -22.95 15.12
N ASN A 116 14.74 -22.53 15.21
CA ASN A 116 13.56 -23.37 14.93
C ASN A 116 13.57 -24.70 15.72
N THR A 117 14.15 -24.67 16.92
CA THR A 117 14.23 -25.81 17.84
C THR A 117 13.87 -25.36 19.24
N ILE A 118 13.69 -26.32 20.16
CA ILE A 118 13.40 -26.06 21.56
C ILE A 118 14.56 -26.56 22.40
N GLY A 119 15.20 -25.63 23.12
CA GLY A 119 16.14 -26.00 24.18
C GLY A 119 15.38 -26.16 25.48
N ILE A 120 15.18 -27.38 25.94
CA ILE A 120 14.61 -27.67 27.26
C ILE A 120 15.78 -27.96 28.20
N SER A 121 16.11 -26.97 29.04
CA SER A 121 17.16 -27.15 30.05
C SER A 121 16.59 -27.64 31.37
N ASP A 122 15.38 -27.21 31.75
CA ASP A 122 14.74 -27.57 33.03
C ASP A 122 13.21 -27.48 32.93
N GLY A 123 12.55 -28.62 33.20
CA GLY A 123 11.10 -28.70 33.33
C GLY A 123 10.35 -29.00 32.02
N ALA A 124 9.04 -29.20 32.14
CA ALA A 124 8.15 -29.42 31.01
C ALA A 124 7.72 -28.08 30.38
N VAL A 125 7.82 -28.00 29.08
CA VAL A 125 7.27 -26.87 28.28
C VAL A 125 5.93 -27.32 27.69
N ASN A 126 4.91 -26.47 27.76
CA ASN A 126 3.63 -26.76 27.17
C ASN A 126 3.76 -26.69 25.63
N VAL A 127 3.26 -27.71 24.96
CA VAL A 127 3.27 -27.77 23.49
C VAL A 127 2.45 -26.65 22.88
N ASP A 128 1.33 -26.26 23.49
CA ASP A 128 0.48 -25.20 23.02
C ASP A 128 1.23 -23.86 23.02
N ASP A 129 2.01 -23.56 24.08
CA ASP A 129 2.84 -22.34 24.15
C ASP A 129 3.84 -22.26 22.98
N ILE A 130 4.37 -23.39 22.56
CA ILE A 130 5.33 -23.47 21.44
C ILE A 130 4.61 -23.20 20.11
N VAL A 131 3.47 -23.85 19.89
CA VAL A 131 2.67 -23.72 18.68
C VAL A 131 2.19 -22.26 18.54
N GLU A 132 1.70 -21.65 19.61
CA GLU A 132 1.29 -20.26 19.64
C GLU A 132 2.44 -19.32 19.31
N THR A 133 3.62 -19.57 19.88
CA THR A 133 4.82 -18.77 19.62
C THR A 133 5.22 -18.83 18.14
N VAL A 134 5.25 -20.00 17.53
CA VAL A 134 5.58 -20.16 16.10
C VAL A 134 4.53 -19.51 15.22
N ASN A 135 3.25 -19.69 15.54
CA ASN A 135 2.15 -19.05 14.80
C ASN A 135 2.23 -17.52 14.90
N HIS A 136 2.62 -16.99 16.05
CA HIS A 136 2.78 -15.55 16.21
C HIS A 136 3.89 -14.97 15.32
N PHE A 137 5.03 -15.67 15.20
CA PHE A 137 6.07 -15.29 14.24
C PHE A 137 5.54 -15.24 12.80
N HIS A 138 4.77 -16.26 12.40
CA HIS A 138 4.17 -16.28 11.07
C HIS A 138 3.15 -15.17 10.85
N CYS A 139 2.37 -14.81 11.88
CA CYS A 139 1.44 -13.68 11.82
C CYS A 139 2.17 -12.34 11.61
N ILE A 140 3.26 -12.10 12.34
CA ILE A 140 4.09 -10.89 12.16
C ILE A 140 4.64 -10.86 10.74
N ASP A 141 5.16 -11.95 10.24
CA ASP A 141 5.66 -12.06 8.87
C ASP A 141 4.59 -11.75 7.84
N TYR A 142 3.39 -12.32 8.01
CA TYR A 142 2.26 -12.08 7.13
C TYR A 142 1.88 -10.59 7.11
N ILE A 143 1.81 -9.95 8.28
CA ILE A 143 1.48 -8.53 8.40
C ILE A 143 2.52 -7.67 7.67
N ILE A 144 3.82 -7.93 7.88
CA ILE A 144 4.90 -7.17 7.24
C ILE A 144 4.86 -7.31 5.71
N ASP A 145 4.58 -8.50 5.21
CA ASP A 145 4.55 -8.76 3.77
C ASP A 145 3.33 -8.11 3.10
N HIS A 146 2.18 -8.06 3.76
CA HIS A 146 0.90 -7.64 3.18
C HIS A 146 0.47 -6.23 3.59
N ALA A 147 1.11 -5.59 4.57
CA ALA A 147 0.83 -4.20 4.95
C ALA A 147 1.08 -3.24 3.78
N GLN A 148 0.21 -2.21 3.68
CA GLN A 148 0.22 -1.27 2.54
C GLN A 148 0.26 0.18 3.03
#